data_ad9aaf5f5975836caf3c35d6cc96595f
#
_entry.id   ad9aaf5f5975836caf3c35d6cc96595f
#
_cell.length_a   1.000
_cell.length_b   1.000
_cell.length_c   1.000
_cell.angle_alpha   90.00
_cell.angle_beta   90.00
_cell.angle_gamma   90.00
#
_symmetry.space_group_name_H-M   'P 1'
#
loop_
_entity.id
_entity.type
_entity.pdbx_description
1 polymer ?
#
loop_
_entity_poly.entity_id
_entity_poly.type
_entity_poly.pdbx_seq_one_letter_code
_entity_poly.pdbx_strand_id
1 'polypeptide(L)'
;MARARTDPAEPGAGPASTAPMGPTAPRPSLLTAALAVAGIVASFMHTLVVPIIPQLPHLLDSSASNTTWVVTITLLAGAVATPVAGRLGDMYGKRRIMLGSVGLLGAXSLVCALSTSLPQMVVGRGLQGLATGLIPLGISLMRDELPPERLGSALGLMSSSLGIGGALGVPTSALIAQNFSWHVLFWTATVLSVLVLAMLWRVVPESPVRDVRGRFDVVGALGLGAGITCLLLAISKGSTWGWTSTTTLGTVLAALAVLALWGPWELRHASPVVDLRVSARRQVLMTNLTSVVVGFAMYGMGLVIPQFLQLSAGTGYGLGKSMVVAGLCFAPFGVVMMLASPLTARVSAMWGPKTTLVLGSAIIGVSYLIGLFVMHSVWQVVLLAVIGGVGVALAYASMPSLIMAAVPATETAAANGLNTLMRSLGTSSSAAIVGVMLANMTITFDGREVPSLAGFHAVFALGAGAAAAAVLIGLFIPGRGARDVPIPAAAAPRETGRPRAQLQQS
;
A
#
# COMPACT_ATOMS: atom_id res chain seq x y z
N MET A 1 -54.81 60.66 -28.63
CA MET A 1 -55.41 59.36 -28.37
C MET A 1 -54.29 58.37 -28.15
N ALA A 2 -53.91 58.10 -26.85
CA ALA A 2 -52.88 57.16 -26.45
C ALA A 2 -53.54 55.94 -25.81
N ARG A 3 -53.29 54.76 -26.38
CA ARG A 3 -53.76 53.51 -25.80
C ARG A 3 -52.71 53.01 -24.80
N ALA A 4 -53.11 52.89 -23.55
CA ALA A 4 -52.28 52.26 -22.50
C ALA A 4 -52.30 50.76 -22.71
N ARG A 5 -51.08 50.11 -22.72
CA ARG A 5 -50.93 48.67 -22.64
C ARG A 5 -50.86 48.27 -21.16
N THR A 6 -51.75 47.39 -20.76
CA THR A 6 -51.69 46.77 -19.46
C THR A 6 -50.85 45.51 -19.54
N ASP A 7 -49.76 45.44 -18.76
CA ASP A 7 -48.90 44.24 -18.58
C ASP A 7 -49.64 43.22 -17.68
N PRO A 8 -49.56 41.90 -17.99
CA PRO A 8 -50.13 40.89 -17.13
C PRO A 8 -49.24 40.64 -15.89
N ALA A 9 -49.87 40.51 -14.73
CA ALA A 9 -49.20 40.27 -13.43
C ALA A 9 -48.47 38.91 -13.40
N GLU A 10 -47.26 38.91 -12.89
CA GLU A 10 -46.47 37.69 -12.60
C GLU A 10 -47.15 36.84 -11.51
N PRO A 11 -47.21 35.50 -11.68
CA PRO A 11 -47.76 34.63 -10.61
C PRO A 11 -46.77 34.55 -9.44
N GLY A 12 -47.26 34.75 -8.25
CA GLY A 12 -46.48 34.79 -7.01
C GLY A 12 -45.66 33.52 -6.73
N ALA A 13 -44.41 33.75 -6.29
CA ALA A 13 -43.53 32.67 -5.85
C ALA A 13 -44.13 31.99 -4.62
N GLY A 14 -44.52 30.75 -4.76
CA GLY A 14 -44.92 29.89 -3.63
C GLY A 14 -43.73 29.65 -2.67
N PRO A 15 -44.01 29.32 -1.40
CA PRO A 15 -42.94 29.08 -0.41
C PRO A 15 -42.03 27.96 -0.88
N ALA A 16 -40.74 28.22 -0.84
CA ALA A 16 -39.69 27.24 -1.18
C ALA A 16 -39.92 25.98 -0.36
N SER A 17 -40.12 24.87 -1.04
CA SER A 17 -40.22 23.56 -0.41
C SER A 17 -38.92 23.26 0.28
N THR A 18 -38.90 23.24 1.61
CA THR A 18 -37.77 22.72 2.39
C THR A 18 -37.77 21.20 2.29
N ALA A 19 -37.18 20.68 1.21
CA ALA A 19 -36.88 19.25 1.13
C ALA A 19 -36.06 18.87 2.37
N PRO A 20 -36.33 17.75 3.05
CA PRO A 20 -35.53 17.31 4.18
C PRO A 20 -34.09 17.11 3.70
N MET A 21 -33.16 17.81 4.34
CA MET A 21 -31.73 17.61 4.08
C MET A 21 -31.40 16.15 4.40
N GLY A 22 -31.01 15.43 3.38
CA GLY A 22 -30.45 14.08 3.56
C GLY A 22 -29.26 14.12 4.50
N PRO A 23 -28.80 12.97 5.01
CA PRO A 23 -27.68 12.93 5.95
C PRO A 23 -26.54 13.75 5.40
N THR A 24 -26.11 14.75 6.18
CA THR A 24 -25.05 15.67 5.79
C THR A 24 -23.78 14.89 5.42
N ALA A 25 -23.31 15.08 4.18
CA ALA A 25 -22.06 14.48 3.73
C ALA A 25 -20.93 14.86 4.72
N PRO A 26 -20.08 13.90 5.14
CA PRO A 26 -19.02 14.22 6.08
C PRO A 26 -18.10 15.29 5.51
N ARG A 27 -17.60 16.15 6.36
CA ARG A 27 -16.64 17.19 5.95
C ARG A 27 -15.43 16.51 5.28
N PRO A 28 -14.98 16.98 4.12
CA PRO A 28 -13.85 16.36 3.41
C PRO A 28 -12.59 16.17 4.26
N SER A 29 -12.31 17.13 5.15
CA SER A 29 -11.17 17.05 6.05
C SER A 29 -11.31 15.93 7.09
N LEU A 30 -12.53 15.70 7.60
CA LEU A 30 -12.80 14.64 8.58
C LEU A 30 -12.68 13.26 7.93
N LEU A 31 -13.18 13.09 6.72
CA LEU A 31 -13.06 11.85 5.96
C LEU A 31 -11.58 11.52 5.69
N THR A 32 -10.82 12.51 5.20
CA THR A 32 -9.39 12.34 4.93
C THR A 32 -8.63 11.95 6.19
N ALA A 33 -8.89 12.64 7.31
CA ALA A 33 -8.24 12.37 8.59
C ALA A 33 -8.56 10.95 9.09
N ALA A 34 -9.83 10.55 9.02
CA ALA A 34 -10.27 9.22 9.46
C ALA A 34 -9.60 8.11 8.64
N LEU A 35 -9.54 8.26 7.32
CA LEU A 35 -8.90 7.29 6.44
C LEU A 35 -7.38 7.24 6.66
N ALA A 36 -6.74 8.40 6.87
CA ALA A 36 -5.30 8.45 7.16
C ALA A 36 -4.99 7.78 8.50
N VAL A 37 -5.77 8.05 9.55
CA VAL A 37 -5.61 7.40 10.86
C VAL A 37 -5.77 5.87 10.72
N ALA A 38 -6.77 5.43 9.97
CA ALA A 38 -6.97 4.00 9.71
C ALA A 38 -5.75 3.38 8.99
N GLY A 39 -5.19 4.09 8.01
CA GLY A 39 -3.97 3.67 7.31
C GLY A 39 -2.75 3.61 8.23
N ILE A 40 -2.58 4.62 9.10
CA ILE A 40 -1.49 4.64 10.10
C ILE A 40 -1.61 3.42 11.04
N VAL A 41 -2.82 3.17 11.57
CA VAL A 41 -3.04 2.04 12.50
C VAL A 41 -2.79 0.70 11.77
N ALA A 42 -3.26 0.55 10.55
CA ALA A 42 -3.03 -0.68 9.77
C ALA A 42 -1.52 -0.92 9.55
N SER A 43 -0.78 0.12 9.17
CA SER A 43 0.68 0.04 8.97
C SER A 43 1.43 -0.24 10.28
N PHE A 44 1.03 0.44 11.36
CA PHE A 44 1.55 0.23 12.71
C PHE A 44 1.42 -1.24 13.13
N MET A 45 0.25 -1.86 12.86
CA MET A 45 0.00 -3.27 13.21
C MET A 45 0.98 -4.22 12.52
N HIS A 46 1.38 -3.91 11.28
CA HIS A 46 2.32 -4.75 10.55
C HIS A 46 3.73 -4.73 11.17
N THR A 47 4.13 -3.62 11.77
CA THR A 47 5.46 -3.45 12.35
C THR A 47 5.55 -3.84 13.84
N LEU A 48 4.43 -4.02 14.51
CA LEU A 48 4.39 -4.35 15.95
C LEU A 48 5.20 -5.61 16.30
N VAL A 49 5.23 -6.60 15.40
CA VAL A 49 5.89 -7.88 15.69
C VAL A 49 7.41 -7.79 15.49
N VAL A 50 7.91 -6.77 14.77
CA VAL A 50 9.33 -6.71 14.34
C VAL A 50 10.31 -6.83 15.51
N PRO A 51 10.17 -6.07 16.62
CA PRO A 51 11.15 -6.16 17.72
C PRO A 51 11.16 -7.52 18.46
N ILE A 52 10.07 -8.27 18.43
CA ILE A 52 10.00 -9.56 19.13
C ILE A 52 10.43 -10.73 18.24
N ILE A 53 10.65 -10.53 16.93
CA ILE A 53 11.04 -11.61 16.01
C ILE A 53 12.21 -12.44 16.54
N PRO A 54 13.31 -11.83 17.01
CA PRO A 54 14.44 -12.62 17.52
C PRO A 54 14.12 -13.45 18.76
N GLN A 55 13.10 -13.07 19.52
CA GLN A 55 12.67 -13.74 20.75
C GLN A 55 11.60 -14.81 20.51
N LEU A 56 10.93 -14.77 19.34
CA LEU A 56 9.80 -15.69 19.04
C LEU A 56 10.16 -17.17 19.18
N PRO A 57 11.36 -17.64 18.77
CA PRO A 57 11.70 -19.04 18.98
C PRO A 57 11.61 -19.47 20.45
N HIS A 58 12.09 -18.62 21.35
CA HIS A 58 12.04 -18.88 22.79
C HIS A 58 10.60 -18.71 23.35
N LEU A 59 9.90 -17.65 22.90
CA LEU A 59 8.55 -17.31 23.40
C LEU A 59 7.49 -18.35 23.00
N LEU A 60 7.68 -19.01 21.85
CA LEU A 60 6.71 -19.96 21.29
C LEU A 60 7.23 -21.41 21.26
N ASP A 61 8.37 -21.67 21.92
CA ASP A 61 9.03 -22.97 22.00
C ASP A 61 9.15 -23.64 20.61
N SER A 62 9.77 -22.91 19.67
CA SER A 62 9.85 -23.36 18.27
C SER A 62 11.18 -22.95 17.64
N SER A 63 11.49 -23.48 16.46
CA SER A 63 12.72 -23.15 15.75
C SER A 63 12.66 -21.74 15.15
N ALA A 64 13.82 -21.11 14.96
CA ALA A 64 13.94 -19.79 14.32
C ALA A 64 13.34 -19.84 12.88
N SER A 65 13.57 -20.93 12.15
CA SER A 65 13.01 -21.10 10.81
C SER A 65 11.47 -21.11 10.80
N ASN A 66 10.87 -21.78 11.80
CA ASN A 66 9.42 -21.86 11.92
C ASN A 66 8.80 -20.52 12.32
N THR A 67 9.46 -19.76 13.21
CA THR A 67 8.92 -18.48 13.68
C THR A 67 8.96 -17.38 12.60
N THR A 68 9.79 -17.53 11.55
CA THR A 68 9.73 -16.59 10.42
C THR A 68 8.37 -16.62 9.72
N TRP A 69 7.62 -17.72 9.85
CA TRP A 69 6.26 -17.79 9.28
C TRP A 69 5.32 -16.74 9.85
N VAL A 70 5.55 -16.26 11.07
CA VAL A 70 4.75 -15.21 11.71
C VAL A 70 4.75 -13.93 10.85
N VAL A 71 5.89 -13.60 10.22
CA VAL A 71 5.99 -12.45 9.33
C VAL A 71 5.57 -12.83 7.90
N THR A 72 6.10 -13.95 7.41
CA THR A 72 5.89 -14.39 6.03
C THR A 72 4.40 -14.52 5.69
N ILE A 73 3.62 -15.17 6.58
CA ILE A 73 2.18 -15.40 6.31
C ILE A 73 1.39 -14.08 6.23
N THR A 74 1.76 -13.08 7.05
CA THR A 74 1.11 -11.77 7.02
C THR A 74 1.34 -11.07 5.68
N LEU A 75 2.59 -11.10 5.21
CA LEU A 75 2.95 -10.47 3.92
C LEU A 75 2.31 -11.19 2.74
N LEU A 76 2.30 -12.53 2.76
CA LEU A 76 1.66 -13.35 1.72
C LEU A 76 0.17 -13.08 1.66
N ALA A 77 -0.50 -13.19 2.81
CA ALA A 77 -1.94 -12.98 2.89
C ALA A 77 -2.32 -11.56 2.48
N GLY A 78 -1.50 -10.57 2.88
CA GLY A 78 -1.71 -9.17 2.51
C GLY A 78 -1.57 -8.91 1.01
N ALA A 79 -0.55 -9.50 0.41
CA ALA A 79 -0.32 -9.35 -1.03
C ALA A 79 -1.49 -9.90 -1.85
N VAL A 80 -1.99 -11.08 -1.47
CA VAL A 80 -3.13 -11.73 -2.14
C VAL A 80 -4.43 -10.97 -1.87
N ALA A 81 -4.65 -10.57 -0.60
CA ALA A 81 -5.89 -9.94 -0.17
C ALA A 81 -6.11 -8.56 -0.79
N THR A 82 -5.03 -7.83 -1.08
CA THR A 82 -5.13 -6.42 -1.48
C THR A 82 -5.90 -6.22 -2.82
N PRO A 83 -5.57 -6.88 -3.93
CA PRO A 83 -6.38 -6.76 -5.15
C PRO A 83 -7.78 -7.37 -5.00
N VAL A 84 -7.90 -8.46 -4.25
CA VAL A 84 -9.20 -9.11 -3.98
C VAL A 84 -10.12 -8.16 -3.20
N ALA A 85 -9.62 -7.54 -2.12
CA ALA A 85 -10.39 -6.58 -1.32
C ALA A 85 -10.78 -5.36 -2.16
N GLY A 86 -9.86 -4.89 -3.03
CA GLY A 86 -10.15 -3.80 -3.97
C GLY A 86 -11.32 -4.16 -4.88
N ARG A 87 -11.28 -5.34 -5.52
CA ARG A 87 -12.34 -5.80 -6.41
C ARG A 87 -13.67 -5.98 -5.68
N LEU A 88 -13.63 -6.58 -4.49
CA LEU A 88 -14.83 -6.73 -3.66
C LEU A 88 -15.41 -5.36 -3.28
N GLY A 89 -14.55 -4.38 -2.98
CA GLY A 89 -14.96 -3.02 -2.66
C GLY A 89 -15.66 -2.33 -3.84
N ASP A 90 -15.10 -2.47 -5.04
CA ASP A 90 -15.68 -1.91 -6.26
C ASP A 90 -17.05 -2.55 -6.58
N MET A 91 -17.24 -3.85 -6.30
CA MET A 91 -18.49 -4.58 -6.58
C MET A 91 -19.53 -4.42 -5.47
N TYR A 92 -19.17 -4.63 -4.22
CA TYR A 92 -20.13 -4.77 -3.11
C TYR A 92 -20.20 -3.55 -2.19
N GLY A 93 -19.34 -2.55 -2.42
CA GLY A 93 -19.31 -1.31 -1.66
C GLY A 93 -18.04 -1.16 -0.82
N LYS A 94 -17.35 -0.06 -1.04
CA LYS A 94 -16.03 0.21 -0.46
C LYS A 94 -16.06 0.30 1.06
N ARG A 95 -17.11 0.99 1.59
CA ARG A 95 -17.30 1.11 3.05
C ARG A 95 -17.47 -0.26 3.71
N ARG A 96 -18.33 -1.12 3.14
CA ARG A 96 -18.61 -2.45 3.71
C ARG A 96 -17.35 -3.30 3.78
N ILE A 97 -16.60 -3.36 2.69
CA ILE A 97 -15.36 -4.17 2.63
C ILE A 97 -14.30 -3.57 3.56
N MET A 98 -14.20 -2.24 3.64
CA MET A 98 -13.28 -1.54 4.55
C MET A 98 -13.58 -1.87 6.02
N LEU A 99 -14.86 -1.78 6.43
CA LEU A 99 -15.27 -2.12 7.81
C LEU A 99 -15.01 -3.60 8.10
N GLY A 100 -15.28 -4.48 7.13
CA GLY A 100 -14.97 -5.91 7.23
C GLY A 100 -13.47 -6.17 7.41
N SER A 101 -12.63 -5.46 6.66
CA SER A 101 -11.16 -5.57 6.75
C SER A 101 -10.65 -5.14 8.14
N VAL A 102 -11.15 -4.02 8.67
CA VAL A 102 -10.75 -3.55 10.01
C VAL A 102 -11.28 -4.49 11.11
N GLY A 103 -12.51 -4.99 10.94
CA GLY A 103 -13.08 -6.00 11.85
C GLY A 103 -12.22 -7.27 11.88
N LEU A 104 -11.80 -7.73 10.70
CA LEU A 104 -10.91 -8.90 10.56
C LEU A 104 -9.54 -8.60 11.21
N LEU A 105 -9.01 -7.39 11.03
CA LEU A 105 -7.75 -6.96 11.66
C LEU A 105 -7.86 -7.05 13.19
N GLY A 106 -8.94 -6.56 13.77
CA GLY A 106 -9.22 -6.64 15.21
C GLY A 106 -9.35 -8.09 15.69
N ALA A 107 -10.11 -8.90 14.98
CA ALA A 107 -10.25 -10.32 15.29
C ALA A 107 -8.91 -11.07 15.25
N UNK A 108 -8.19 -10.70 14.38
CA UNK A 108 -7.12 -11.25 14.27
C UNK A 108 -6.20 -10.95 15.17
N SER A 109 -6.09 -9.74 15.53
CA SER A 109 -5.22 -9.28 16.63
C SER A 109 -5.57 -9.95 17.96
N LEU A 110 -6.85 -10.12 18.21
CA LEU A 110 -7.33 -10.84 19.41
C LEU A 110 -6.83 -12.29 19.43
N VAL A 111 -6.87 -12.98 18.29
CA VAL A 111 -6.32 -14.36 18.18
C VAL A 111 -4.83 -14.36 18.56
N CYS A 112 -4.07 -13.40 18.05
CA CYS A 112 -2.64 -13.27 18.39
C CYS A 112 -2.45 -12.92 19.88
N ALA A 113 -3.30 -12.06 20.44
CA ALA A 113 -3.24 -11.67 21.86
C ALA A 113 -3.51 -12.83 22.82
N LEU A 114 -4.29 -13.82 22.38
CA LEU A 114 -4.65 -15.00 23.16
C LEU A 114 -3.80 -16.22 22.79
N SER A 115 -2.88 -16.08 21.84
CA SER A 115 -2.10 -17.21 21.34
C SER A 115 -1.07 -17.69 22.36
N THR A 116 -0.96 -19.00 22.49
CA THR A 116 0.03 -19.67 23.35
C THR A 116 0.93 -20.60 22.54
N SER A 117 0.73 -20.66 21.23
CA SER A 117 1.46 -21.57 20.36
C SER A 117 1.73 -20.93 18.99
N LEU A 118 2.78 -21.40 18.32
CA LEU A 118 3.14 -20.91 16.98
C LEU A 118 1.99 -21.07 15.96
N PRO A 119 1.28 -22.19 15.85
CA PRO A 119 0.18 -22.31 14.89
C PRO A 119 -0.92 -21.27 15.11
N GLN A 120 -1.31 -21.00 16.36
CA GLN A 120 -2.30 -19.96 16.67
C GLN A 120 -1.82 -18.57 16.21
N MET A 121 -0.56 -18.26 16.51
CA MET A 121 0.07 -16.99 16.10
C MET A 121 0.07 -16.87 14.57
N VAL A 122 0.46 -17.91 13.84
CA VAL A 122 0.52 -17.93 12.38
C VAL A 122 -0.87 -17.70 11.78
N VAL A 123 -1.90 -18.38 12.33
CA VAL A 123 -3.31 -18.17 11.89
C VAL A 123 -3.74 -16.72 12.12
N GLY A 124 -3.50 -16.18 13.32
CA GLY A 124 -3.84 -14.80 13.64
C GLY A 124 -3.14 -13.82 12.71
N ARG A 125 -1.85 -14.02 12.45
CA ARG A 125 -1.05 -13.17 11.56
C ARG A 125 -1.51 -13.25 10.10
N GLY A 126 -1.90 -14.44 9.64
CA GLY A 126 -2.48 -14.62 8.32
C GLY A 126 -3.79 -13.84 8.15
N LEU A 127 -4.66 -13.90 9.16
CA LEU A 127 -5.91 -13.16 9.17
C LEU A 127 -5.67 -11.64 9.21
N GLN A 128 -4.67 -11.17 9.96
CA GLN A 128 -4.26 -9.76 9.94
C GLN A 128 -3.79 -9.35 8.54
N GLY A 129 -3.07 -10.22 7.85
CA GLY A 129 -2.63 -9.97 6.47
C GLY A 129 -3.81 -9.79 5.51
N LEU A 130 -4.87 -10.60 5.66
CA LEU A 130 -6.07 -10.47 4.81
C LEU A 130 -6.76 -9.10 4.95
N ALA A 131 -6.48 -8.37 6.02
CA ALA A 131 -7.06 -7.05 6.28
C ALA A 131 -6.34 -5.88 5.55
N THR A 132 -5.27 -6.12 4.79
CA THR A 132 -4.43 -5.06 4.22
C THR A 132 -5.08 -4.26 3.07
N GLY A 133 -6.25 -4.65 2.59
CA GLY A 133 -6.98 -3.92 1.54
C GLY A 133 -7.45 -2.51 1.91
N LEU A 134 -7.23 -2.08 3.14
CA LEU A 134 -7.72 -0.79 3.66
C LEU A 134 -7.21 0.42 2.86
N ILE A 135 -5.94 0.42 2.48
CA ILE A 135 -5.31 1.56 1.80
C ILE A 135 -5.86 1.76 0.36
N PRO A 136 -5.89 0.74 -0.51
CA PRO A 136 -6.48 0.95 -1.84
C PRO A 136 -7.99 1.25 -1.79
N LEU A 137 -8.71 0.69 -0.82
CA LEU A 137 -10.13 1.03 -0.59
C LEU A 137 -10.28 2.49 -0.18
N GLY A 138 -9.42 2.98 0.74
CA GLY A 138 -9.39 4.37 1.18
C GLY A 138 -9.09 5.33 0.04
N ILE A 139 -8.09 5.01 -0.78
CA ILE A 139 -7.72 5.78 -1.98
C ILE A 139 -8.92 5.89 -2.94
N SER A 140 -9.58 4.76 -3.20
CA SER A 140 -10.74 4.71 -4.09
C SER A 140 -11.92 5.51 -3.54
N LEU A 141 -12.16 5.42 -2.23
CA LEU A 141 -13.22 6.17 -1.57
C LEU A 141 -12.93 7.69 -1.61
N MET A 142 -11.67 8.08 -1.42
CA MET A 142 -11.25 9.50 -1.54
C MET A 142 -11.55 10.04 -2.94
N ARG A 143 -11.29 9.23 -3.98
CA ARG A 143 -11.62 9.61 -5.37
C ARG A 143 -13.12 9.89 -5.54
N ASP A 144 -13.96 9.04 -4.93
CA ASP A 144 -15.42 9.12 -5.08
C ASP A 144 -16.03 10.30 -4.32
N GLU A 145 -15.45 10.66 -3.15
CA GLU A 145 -16.09 11.54 -2.18
C GLU A 145 -15.44 12.93 -2.05
N LEU A 146 -14.19 13.10 -2.51
CA LEU A 146 -13.47 14.36 -2.32
C LEU A 146 -13.51 15.21 -3.60
N PRO A 147 -13.61 16.55 -3.45
CA PRO A 147 -13.44 17.43 -4.60
C PRO A 147 -12.02 17.33 -5.17
N PRO A 148 -11.86 17.50 -6.50
CA PRO A 148 -10.55 17.33 -7.16
C PRO A 148 -9.42 18.13 -6.54
N GLU A 149 -9.71 19.33 -6.01
CA GLU A 149 -8.72 20.24 -5.43
C GLU A 149 -8.08 19.67 -4.15
N ARG A 150 -8.81 18.81 -3.43
CA ARG A 150 -8.35 18.20 -2.17
C ARG A 150 -7.81 16.78 -2.35
N LEU A 151 -8.08 16.17 -3.50
CA LEU A 151 -7.72 14.77 -3.75
C LEU A 151 -6.21 14.54 -3.68
N GLY A 152 -5.40 15.43 -4.27
CA GLY A 152 -3.94 15.30 -4.29
C GLY A 152 -3.33 15.25 -2.89
N SER A 153 -3.74 16.18 -2.01
CA SER A 153 -3.23 16.22 -0.62
C SER A 153 -3.74 15.03 0.21
N ALA A 154 -4.98 14.61 -0.03
CA ALA A 154 -5.57 13.45 0.64
C ALA A 154 -4.82 12.15 0.26
N LEU A 155 -4.50 11.97 -1.02
CA LEU A 155 -3.72 10.82 -1.51
C LEU A 155 -2.30 10.83 -0.93
N GLY A 156 -1.69 12.01 -0.83
CA GLY A 156 -0.39 12.18 -0.19
C GLY A 156 -0.43 11.74 1.28
N LEU A 157 -1.43 12.19 2.01
CA LEU A 157 -1.60 11.84 3.41
C LEU A 157 -1.88 10.34 3.59
N MET A 158 -2.74 9.76 2.75
CA MET A 158 -3.04 8.32 2.78
C MET A 158 -1.80 7.48 2.48
N SER A 159 -1.02 7.88 1.49
CA SER A 159 0.23 7.18 1.15
C SER A 159 1.28 7.30 2.26
N SER A 160 1.34 8.47 2.92
CA SER A 160 2.27 8.73 4.02
C SER A 160 1.92 7.94 5.29
N SER A 161 0.66 7.51 5.43
CA SER A 161 0.23 6.71 6.59
C SER A 161 1.06 5.42 6.73
N LEU A 162 1.53 4.87 5.59
CA LEU A 162 2.42 3.69 5.59
C LEU A 162 3.74 3.99 6.31
N GLY A 163 4.35 5.13 6.00
CA GLY A 163 5.62 5.54 6.60
C GLY A 163 5.50 5.83 8.10
N ILE A 164 4.46 6.58 8.46
CA ILE A 164 4.23 6.96 9.87
C ILE A 164 3.92 5.72 10.71
N GLY A 165 3.03 4.86 10.23
CA GLY A 165 2.67 3.63 10.95
C GLY A 165 3.88 2.76 11.20
N GLY A 166 4.74 2.61 10.17
CA GLY A 166 5.99 1.87 10.29
C GLY A 166 6.98 2.52 11.26
N ALA A 167 7.14 3.85 11.14
CA ALA A 167 8.07 4.62 11.98
C ALA A 167 7.68 4.62 13.45
N LEU A 168 6.40 4.67 13.76
CA LEU A 168 5.90 4.62 15.15
C LEU A 168 5.86 3.20 15.69
N GLY A 169 5.63 2.20 14.81
CA GLY A 169 5.41 0.83 15.23
C GLY A 169 6.62 0.19 15.90
N VAL A 170 7.81 0.33 15.30
CA VAL A 170 9.02 -0.32 15.83
C VAL A 170 9.41 0.21 17.21
N PRO A 171 9.58 1.53 17.44
CA PRO A 171 9.95 2.01 18.79
C PRO A 171 8.84 1.75 19.82
N THR A 172 7.57 1.91 19.48
CA THR A 172 6.46 1.64 20.40
C THR A 172 6.43 0.17 20.80
N SER A 173 6.57 -0.71 19.82
CA SER A 173 6.60 -2.17 20.04
C SER A 173 7.80 -2.57 20.90
N ALA A 174 8.98 -1.98 20.65
CA ALA A 174 10.18 -2.25 21.47
C ALA A 174 9.95 -1.83 22.94
N LEU A 175 9.36 -0.65 23.15
CA LEU A 175 9.06 -0.16 24.51
C LEU A 175 8.05 -1.09 25.23
N ILE A 176 7.01 -1.53 24.52
CA ILE A 176 6.03 -2.47 25.11
C ILE A 176 6.70 -3.80 25.42
N ALA A 177 7.48 -4.36 24.49
CA ALA A 177 8.11 -5.67 24.66
C ALA A 177 9.16 -5.68 25.78
N GLN A 178 9.82 -4.54 26.04
CA GLN A 178 10.80 -4.40 27.12
C GLN A 178 10.18 -4.34 28.52
N ASN A 179 8.95 -3.81 28.62
CA ASN A 179 8.33 -3.50 29.91
C ASN A 179 7.11 -4.36 30.25
N PHE A 180 6.55 -5.04 29.26
CA PHE A 180 5.31 -5.83 29.41
C PHE A 180 5.45 -7.14 28.64
N SER A 181 4.49 -8.05 28.88
CA SER A 181 4.35 -9.26 28.07
C SER A 181 4.13 -8.92 26.59
N TRP A 182 4.72 -9.69 25.70
CA TRP A 182 4.54 -9.51 24.24
C TRP A 182 3.06 -9.58 23.80
N HIS A 183 2.21 -10.25 24.57
CA HIS A 183 0.76 -10.29 24.31
C HIS A 183 0.13 -8.88 24.31
N VAL A 184 0.69 -7.94 25.09
CA VAL A 184 0.21 -6.56 25.17
C VAL A 184 0.29 -5.87 23.81
N LEU A 185 1.27 -6.24 22.95
CA LEU A 185 1.36 -5.73 21.58
C LEU A 185 0.05 -5.99 20.80
N PHE A 186 -0.43 -7.21 20.91
CA PHE A 186 -1.63 -7.63 20.18
C PHE A 186 -2.92 -7.16 20.86
N TRP A 187 -2.93 -7.00 22.18
CA TRP A 187 -4.04 -6.32 22.89
C TRP A 187 -4.14 -4.86 22.43
N THR A 188 -3.01 -4.15 22.33
CA THR A 188 -2.96 -2.79 21.79
C THR A 188 -3.53 -2.75 20.37
N ALA A 189 -3.13 -3.71 19.53
CA ALA A 189 -3.63 -3.84 18.16
C ALA A 189 -5.15 -4.05 18.14
N THR A 190 -5.66 -4.89 19.01
CA THR A 190 -7.11 -5.19 19.12
C THR A 190 -7.88 -3.91 19.46
N VAL A 191 -7.44 -3.21 20.52
CA VAL A 191 -8.11 -1.97 20.98
C VAL A 191 -8.09 -0.92 19.87
N LEU A 192 -6.93 -0.69 19.24
CA LEU A 192 -6.81 0.29 18.16
C LEU A 192 -7.72 -0.07 16.97
N SER A 193 -7.83 -1.37 16.64
CA SER A 193 -8.73 -1.82 15.57
C SER A 193 -10.19 -1.53 15.88
N VAL A 194 -10.62 -1.75 17.13
CA VAL A 194 -12.00 -1.45 17.57
C VAL A 194 -12.26 0.06 17.48
N LEU A 195 -11.31 0.89 17.92
CA LEU A 195 -11.45 2.36 17.86
C LEU A 195 -11.54 2.83 16.40
N VAL A 196 -10.67 2.31 15.53
CA VAL A 196 -10.69 2.63 14.09
C VAL A 196 -12.00 2.15 13.46
N LEU A 197 -12.46 0.95 13.80
CA LEU A 197 -13.72 0.42 13.29
C LEU A 197 -14.89 1.34 13.64
N ALA A 198 -14.97 1.76 14.91
CA ALA A 198 -16.02 2.68 15.40
C ALA A 198 -15.93 4.04 14.68
N MET A 199 -14.71 4.57 14.52
CA MET A 199 -14.46 5.83 13.82
C MET A 199 -14.91 5.75 12.34
N LEU A 200 -14.48 4.71 11.63
CA LEU A 200 -14.83 4.53 10.21
C LEU A 200 -16.32 4.30 10.03
N TRP A 201 -16.94 3.54 10.94
CA TRP A 201 -18.39 3.29 10.91
C TRP A 201 -19.20 4.60 10.98
N ARG A 202 -18.73 5.57 11.76
CA ARG A 202 -19.40 6.87 11.95
C ARG A 202 -19.09 7.87 10.84
N VAL A 203 -17.86 7.87 10.33
CA VAL A 203 -17.34 8.95 9.46
C VAL A 203 -17.46 8.60 7.98
N VAL A 204 -17.23 7.33 7.62
CA VAL A 204 -17.11 6.96 6.20
C VAL A 204 -18.49 6.73 5.58
N PRO A 205 -18.85 7.46 4.52
CA PRO A 205 -20.11 7.21 3.81
C PRO A 205 -19.97 6.01 2.88
N GLU A 206 -21.09 5.47 2.41
CA GLU A 206 -21.08 4.45 1.36
C GLU A 206 -20.96 5.15 0.00
N SER A 207 -19.97 4.78 -0.77
CA SER A 207 -19.78 5.32 -2.11
C SER A 207 -20.92 4.87 -3.05
N PRO A 208 -21.50 5.77 -3.84
CA PRO A 208 -22.49 5.39 -4.87
C PRO A 208 -21.85 4.70 -6.07
N VAL A 209 -20.53 4.82 -6.23
CA VAL A 209 -19.80 4.25 -7.38
C VAL A 209 -19.55 2.77 -7.13
N ARG A 210 -20.18 1.92 -7.92
CA ARG A 210 -20.03 0.46 -7.86
C ARG A 210 -19.98 -0.14 -9.25
N ASP A 211 -19.26 -1.25 -9.40
CA ASP A 211 -19.34 -2.09 -10.58
C ASP A 211 -20.42 -3.16 -10.35
N VAL A 212 -21.59 -2.94 -10.92
CA VAL A 212 -22.74 -3.84 -10.77
C VAL A 212 -22.74 -4.96 -11.82
N ARG A 213 -21.70 -5.06 -12.65
CA ARG A 213 -21.62 -6.05 -13.72
C ARG A 213 -21.04 -7.37 -13.22
N GLY A 214 -21.77 -8.43 -13.46
CA GLY A 214 -21.31 -9.80 -13.23
C GLY A 214 -21.27 -10.24 -11.77
N ARG A 215 -20.63 -11.36 -11.55
CA ARG A 215 -20.37 -11.96 -10.24
C ARG A 215 -18.88 -11.95 -9.95
N PHE A 216 -18.53 -11.99 -8.66
CA PHE A 216 -17.13 -12.05 -8.26
C PHE A 216 -16.47 -13.32 -8.79
N ASP A 217 -15.30 -13.16 -9.42
CA ASP A 217 -14.52 -14.26 -10.01
C ASP A 217 -13.71 -14.97 -8.92
N VAL A 218 -14.32 -15.98 -8.31
CA VAL A 218 -13.68 -16.79 -7.26
C VAL A 218 -12.48 -17.56 -7.85
N VAL A 219 -12.62 -18.10 -9.07
CA VAL A 219 -11.56 -18.88 -9.72
C VAL A 219 -10.37 -17.98 -10.04
N GLY A 220 -10.64 -16.77 -10.58
CA GLY A 220 -9.59 -15.77 -10.82
C GLY A 220 -8.87 -15.35 -9.53
N ALA A 221 -9.62 -15.14 -8.45
CA ALA A 221 -9.06 -14.77 -7.14
C ALA A 221 -8.17 -15.90 -6.58
N LEU A 222 -8.62 -17.16 -6.68
CA LEU A 222 -7.84 -18.31 -6.21
C LEU A 222 -6.59 -18.52 -7.07
N GLY A 223 -6.70 -18.35 -8.38
CA GLY A 223 -5.56 -18.45 -9.32
C GLY A 223 -4.50 -17.39 -9.03
N LEU A 224 -4.93 -16.13 -8.92
CA LEU A 224 -4.03 -15.02 -8.55
C LEU A 224 -3.39 -15.30 -7.18
N GLY A 225 -4.21 -15.69 -6.20
CA GLY A 225 -3.76 -15.99 -4.84
C GLY A 225 -2.70 -17.09 -4.83
N ALA A 226 -2.97 -18.21 -5.50
CA ALA A 226 -2.03 -19.34 -5.58
C ALA A 226 -0.73 -18.94 -6.29
N GLY A 227 -0.83 -18.26 -7.44
CA GLY A 227 0.34 -17.82 -8.21
C GLY A 227 1.22 -16.85 -7.41
N ILE A 228 0.62 -15.84 -6.80
CA ILE A 228 1.34 -14.85 -6.00
C ILE A 228 1.92 -15.48 -4.72
N THR A 229 1.17 -16.39 -4.08
CA THR A 229 1.66 -17.11 -2.89
C THR A 229 2.92 -17.92 -3.24
N CYS A 230 2.88 -18.69 -4.33
CA CYS A 230 4.05 -19.46 -4.79
C CYS A 230 5.23 -18.53 -5.12
N LEU A 231 4.98 -17.43 -5.82
CA LEU A 231 6.03 -16.47 -6.18
C LEU A 231 6.68 -15.83 -4.94
N LEU A 232 5.86 -15.33 -4.02
CA LEU A 232 6.35 -14.69 -2.79
C LEU A 232 7.02 -15.67 -1.84
N LEU A 233 6.54 -16.95 -1.80
CA LEU A 233 7.20 -18.00 -1.02
C LEU A 233 8.59 -18.27 -1.57
N ALA A 234 8.72 -18.42 -2.88
CA ALA A 234 10.02 -18.64 -3.51
C ALA A 234 11.00 -17.50 -3.18
N ILE A 235 10.52 -16.25 -3.26
CA ILE A 235 11.32 -15.06 -2.95
C ILE A 235 11.68 -15.03 -1.45
N SER A 236 10.70 -15.20 -0.57
CA SER A 236 10.88 -15.02 0.89
C SER A 236 11.66 -16.17 1.54
N LYS A 237 11.50 -17.40 1.03
CA LYS A 237 12.11 -18.60 1.61
C LYS A 237 13.29 -19.13 0.79
N GLY A 238 13.59 -18.56 -0.36
CA GLY A 238 14.65 -19.01 -1.26
C GLY A 238 16.01 -19.09 -0.56
N SER A 239 16.33 -18.12 0.30
CA SER A 239 17.59 -18.14 1.07
C SER A 239 17.63 -19.26 2.11
N THR A 240 16.48 -19.59 2.72
CA THR A 240 16.37 -20.65 3.75
C THR A 240 16.35 -22.04 3.11
N TRP A 241 15.62 -22.20 2.01
CA TRP A 241 15.46 -23.48 1.30
C TRP A 241 16.66 -23.77 0.37
N GLY A 242 17.41 -22.73 0.00
CA GLY A 242 18.45 -22.77 -1.04
C GLY A 242 17.88 -22.35 -2.39
N TRP A 243 18.51 -21.35 -3.02
CA TRP A 243 18.02 -20.78 -4.29
C TRP A 243 17.96 -21.79 -5.43
N THR A 244 18.82 -22.81 -5.40
CA THR A 244 18.87 -23.86 -6.42
C THR A 244 18.19 -25.16 -5.99
N SER A 245 17.55 -25.18 -4.81
CA SER A 245 16.88 -26.37 -4.31
C SER A 245 15.65 -26.75 -5.15
N THR A 246 15.31 -28.02 -5.16
CA THR A 246 14.10 -28.52 -5.83
C THR A 246 12.84 -27.83 -5.33
N THR A 247 12.80 -27.52 -4.01
CA THR A 247 11.66 -26.82 -3.39
C THR A 247 11.51 -25.42 -3.97
N THR A 248 12.59 -24.62 -4.01
CA THR A 248 12.54 -23.25 -4.53
C THR A 248 12.22 -23.24 -6.02
N LEU A 249 12.93 -24.05 -6.81
CA LEU A 249 12.70 -24.12 -8.25
C LEU A 249 11.30 -24.64 -8.57
N GLY A 250 10.83 -25.65 -7.84
CA GLY A 250 9.48 -26.19 -7.99
C GLY A 250 8.41 -25.14 -7.65
N THR A 251 8.64 -24.34 -6.62
CA THR A 251 7.71 -23.26 -6.22
C THR A 251 7.68 -22.15 -7.28
N VAL A 252 8.85 -21.79 -7.87
CA VAL A 252 8.92 -20.82 -8.98
C VAL A 252 8.16 -21.36 -10.19
N LEU A 253 8.40 -22.63 -10.57
CA LEU A 253 7.72 -23.24 -11.70
C LEU A 253 6.20 -23.31 -11.48
N ALA A 254 5.78 -23.64 -10.25
CA ALA A 254 4.36 -23.62 -9.88
C ALA A 254 3.76 -22.21 -10.01
N ALA A 255 4.48 -21.18 -9.56
CA ALA A 255 4.04 -19.79 -9.70
C ALA A 255 3.85 -19.43 -11.19
N LEU A 256 4.85 -19.72 -12.00
CA LEU A 256 4.83 -19.44 -13.45
C LEU A 256 3.68 -20.19 -14.15
N ALA A 257 3.52 -21.47 -13.84
CA ALA A 257 2.46 -22.31 -14.44
C ALA A 257 1.07 -21.80 -14.05
N VAL A 258 0.84 -21.50 -12.76
CA VAL A 258 -0.45 -21.01 -12.28
C VAL A 258 -0.77 -19.63 -12.91
N LEU A 259 0.21 -18.72 -12.94
CA LEU A 259 0.00 -17.37 -13.52
C LEU A 259 -0.19 -17.43 -15.04
N ALA A 260 0.49 -18.37 -15.72
CA ALA A 260 0.32 -18.59 -17.16
C ALA A 260 -1.06 -19.15 -17.52
N LEU A 261 -1.67 -19.94 -16.62
CA LEU A 261 -3.04 -20.44 -16.79
C LEU A 261 -4.06 -19.37 -16.36
N TRP A 262 -3.75 -18.61 -15.30
CA TRP A 262 -4.59 -17.56 -14.75
C TRP A 262 -4.77 -16.39 -15.74
N GLY A 263 -3.71 -15.98 -16.42
CA GLY A 263 -3.76 -14.83 -17.35
C GLY A 263 -4.84 -14.99 -18.43
N PRO A 264 -4.82 -16.07 -19.24
CA PRO A 264 -5.88 -16.33 -20.22
C PRO A 264 -7.29 -16.45 -19.61
N TRP A 265 -7.40 -17.01 -18.42
CA TRP A 265 -8.68 -17.06 -17.69
C TRP A 265 -9.20 -15.65 -17.44
N GLU A 266 -8.37 -14.79 -16.85
CA GLU A 266 -8.71 -13.42 -16.50
C GLU A 266 -9.09 -12.59 -17.76
N LEU A 267 -8.37 -12.80 -18.86
CA LEU A 267 -8.65 -12.13 -20.14
C LEU A 267 -10.00 -12.52 -20.74
N ARG A 268 -10.51 -13.72 -20.44
CA ARG A 268 -11.77 -14.23 -20.96
C ARG A 268 -12.95 -13.97 -20.03
N HIS A 269 -12.69 -13.70 -18.74
CA HIS A 269 -13.75 -13.51 -17.77
C HIS A 269 -14.41 -12.14 -17.95
N ALA A 270 -15.75 -12.09 -17.83
CA ALA A 270 -16.51 -10.86 -18.02
C ALA A 270 -16.33 -9.85 -16.89
N SER A 271 -15.99 -10.34 -15.71
CA SER A 271 -15.86 -9.54 -14.48
C SER A 271 -14.59 -9.94 -13.72
N PRO A 272 -13.39 -9.69 -14.32
CA PRO A 272 -12.14 -10.19 -13.76
C PRO A 272 -11.79 -9.56 -12.42
N VAL A 273 -10.98 -10.25 -11.61
CA VAL A 273 -10.42 -9.70 -10.35
C VAL A 273 -9.44 -8.58 -10.70
N VAL A 274 -8.61 -8.81 -11.73
CA VAL A 274 -7.67 -7.82 -12.25
C VAL A 274 -7.89 -7.71 -13.75
N ASP A 275 -8.36 -6.57 -14.22
CA ASP A 275 -8.50 -6.36 -15.66
C ASP A 275 -7.10 -6.21 -16.29
N LEU A 276 -6.63 -7.30 -16.91
CA LEU A 276 -5.31 -7.35 -17.54
C LEU A 276 -5.22 -6.41 -18.76
N ARG A 277 -6.34 -6.15 -19.46
CA ARG A 277 -6.36 -5.21 -20.59
C ARG A 277 -6.10 -3.78 -20.11
N VAL A 278 -6.74 -3.39 -19.01
CA VAL A 278 -6.53 -2.09 -18.37
C VAL A 278 -5.11 -2.03 -17.76
N SER A 279 -4.68 -3.12 -17.13
CA SER A 279 -3.35 -3.22 -16.49
C SER A 279 -2.21 -3.16 -17.52
N ALA A 280 -2.45 -3.60 -18.75
CA ALA A 280 -1.49 -3.55 -19.85
C ALA A 280 -1.39 -2.16 -20.50
N ARG A 281 -2.31 -1.24 -20.20
CA ARG A 281 -2.19 0.15 -20.69
C ARG A 281 -0.85 0.71 -20.23
N ARG A 282 -0.13 1.37 -21.15
CA ARG A 282 1.24 1.84 -20.92
C ARG A 282 1.37 2.64 -19.61
N GLN A 283 0.42 3.52 -19.31
CA GLN A 283 0.44 4.32 -18.07
C GLN A 283 0.34 3.43 -16.82
N VAL A 284 -0.60 2.47 -16.81
CA VAL A 284 -0.82 1.57 -15.66
C VAL A 284 0.38 0.64 -15.51
N LEU A 285 0.83 0.03 -16.61
CA LEU A 285 1.94 -0.93 -16.62
C LEU A 285 3.24 -0.26 -16.11
N MET A 286 3.60 0.90 -16.67
CA MET A 286 4.84 1.60 -16.27
C MET A 286 4.76 2.06 -14.81
N THR A 287 3.58 2.52 -14.34
CA THR A 287 3.38 2.89 -12.94
C THR A 287 3.55 1.67 -12.03
N ASN A 288 2.98 0.54 -12.41
CA ASN A 288 3.08 -0.71 -11.63
C ASN A 288 4.52 -1.23 -11.59
N LEU A 289 5.25 -1.19 -12.70
CA LEU A 289 6.66 -1.58 -12.74
C LEU A 289 7.50 -0.64 -11.86
N THR A 290 7.26 0.67 -11.94
CA THR A 290 7.92 1.65 -11.07
C THR A 290 7.62 1.36 -9.60
N SER A 291 6.38 0.93 -9.28
CA SER A 291 5.97 0.58 -7.91
C SER A 291 6.79 -0.58 -7.34
N VAL A 292 7.09 -1.60 -8.16
CA VAL A 292 7.96 -2.72 -7.75
C VAL A 292 9.33 -2.18 -7.32
N VAL A 293 9.91 -1.33 -8.17
CA VAL A 293 11.30 -0.86 -7.98
C VAL A 293 11.39 0.15 -6.84
N VAL A 294 10.40 1.06 -6.72
CA VAL A 294 10.34 2.02 -5.60
C VAL A 294 10.10 1.29 -4.27
N GLY A 295 9.23 0.26 -4.29
CA GLY A 295 8.99 -0.59 -3.12
C GLY A 295 10.26 -1.30 -2.68
N PHE A 296 11.04 -1.81 -3.63
CA PHE A 296 12.34 -2.43 -3.39
C PHE A 296 13.28 -1.42 -2.70
N ALA A 297 13.43 -0.23 -3.27
CA ALA A 297 14.35 0.80 -2.76
C ALA A 297 13.93 1.27 -1.35
N MET A 298 12.64 1.53 -1.16
CA MET A 298 12.14 1.98 0.15
C MET A 298 12.43 0.96 1.25
N TYR A 299 12.13 -0.32 0.98
CA TYR A 299 12.28 -1.38 1.98
C TYR A 299 13.75 -1.65 2.29
N GLY A 300 14.61 -1.58 1.29
CA GLY A 300 16.07 -1.72 1.46
C GLY A 300 16.62 -0.70 2.45
N MET A 301 16.18 0.56 2.34
CA MET A 301 16.58 1.62 3.28
C MET A 301 16.10 1.31 4.70
N GLY A 302 14.85 0.83 4.84
CA GLY A 302 14.28 0.42 6.12
C GLY A 302 14.99 -0.75 6.78
N LEU A 303 15.64 -1.62 6.00
CA LEU A 303 16.44 -2.73 6.54
C LEU A 303 17.84 -2.29 6.94
N VAL A 304 18.47 -1.50 6.09
CA VAL A 304 19.91 -1.17 6.22
C VAL A 304 20.16 -0.14 7.32
N ILE A 305 19.37 0.93 7.37
CA ILE A 305 19.61 2.04 8.29
C ILE A 305 19.53 1.58 9.77
N PRO A 306 18.49 0.87 10.21
CA PRO A 306 18.46 0.41 11.60
C PRO A 306 19.58 -0.60 11.94
N GLN A 307 19.96 -1.47 11.00
CA GLN A 307 21.06 -2.42 11.22
C GLN A 307 22.40 -1.71 11.39
N PHE A 308 22.66 -0.73 10.53
CA PHE A 308 23.89 0.08 10.60
C PHE A 308 23.98 0.84 11.93
N LEU A 309 22.86 1.44 12.37
CA LEU A 309 22.81 2.17 13.66
C LEU A 309 23.07 1.27 14.85
N GLN A 310 22.60 0.01 14.79
CA GLN A 310 22.75 -0.94 15.91
C GLN A 310 24.08 -1.65 15.93
N LEU A 311 24.78 -1.72 14.80
CA LEU A 311 26.08 -2.41 14.70
C LEU A 311 27.06 -1.77 15.65
N SER A 312 27.85 -2.63 16.39
CA SER A 312 28.83 -2.18 17.40
C SER A 312 29.77 -1.14 16.84
N ALA A 313 30.01 -0.07 17.60
CA ALA A 313 31.01 0.94 17.26
C ALA A 313 32.45 0.35 17.22
N GLY A 314 32.67 -0.77 17.92
CA GLY A 314 33.95 -1.48 17.89
C GLY A 314 34.34 -2.01 16.52
N THR A 315 33.40 -2.14 15.57
CA THR A 315 33.68 -2.52 14.19
C THR A 315 34.44 -1.44 13.41
N GLY A 316 34.49 -0.20 13.95
CA GLY A 316 35.11 0.96 13.31
C GLY A 316 34.19 1.74 12.36
N TYR A 317 33.00 1.24 12.09
CA TYR A 317 32.01 1.91 11.24
C TYR A 317 30.59 1.89 11.81
N GLY A 318 30.22 0.90 12.63
CA GLY A 318 28.93 0.83 13.31
C GLY A 318 28.77 1.97 14.32
N LEU A 319 27.51 2.31 14.66
CA LEU A 319 27.19 3.44 15.54
C LEU A 319 26.76 3.03 16.95
N GLY A 320 26.62 1.72 17.23
CA GLY A 320 26.43 1.17 18.57
C GLY A 320 25.13 1.59 19.28
N LYS A 321 24.06 1.86 18.54
CA LYS A 321 22.81 2.34 19.14
C LYS A 321 21.91 1.18 19.52
N SER A 322 21.08 1.38 20.56
CA SER A 322 20.06 0.40 20.93
C SER A 322 18.96 0.34 19.87
N MET A 323 18.20 -0.74 19.87
CA MET A 323 17.07 -0.93 18.94
C MET A 323 16.07 0.23 19.01
N VAL A 324 15.76 0.71 20.23
CA VAL A 324 14.82 1.83 20.43
C VAL A 324 15.39 3.11 19.81
N VAL A 325 16.67 3.41 20.06
CA VAL A 325 17.34 4.60 19.50
C VAL A 325 17.39 4.50 17.97
N ALA A 326 17.73 3.33 17.44
CA ALA A 326 17.76 3.11 15.98
C ALA A 326 16.39 3.33 15.36
N GLY A 327 15.32 2.85 16.02
CA GLY A 327 13.95 3.10 15.59
C GLY A 327 13.59 4.59 15.62
N LEU A 328 13.98 5.29 16.69
CA LEU A 328 13.75 6.73 16.81
C LEU A 328 14.53 7.53 15.76
N CYS A 329 15.74 7.10 15.43
CA CYS A 329 16.54 7.73 14.37
C CYS A 329 15.96 7.50 12.98
N PHE A 330 15.22 6.41 12.78
CA PHE A 330 14.53 6.13 11.51
C PHE A 330 13.12 6.77 11.48
N ALA A 331 12.51 7.10 12.60
CA ALA A 331 11.18 7.70 12.68
C ALA A 331 11.02 8.98 11.84
N PRO A 332 12.01 9.88 11.73
CA PRO A 332 11.92 11.04 10.85
C PRO A 332 11.60 10.72 9.40
N PHE A 333 11.99 9.53 8.89
CA PHE A 333 11.61 9.04 7.56
C PHE A 333 10.07 9.06 7.39
N GLY A 334 9.33 8.48 8.34
CA GLY A 334 7.87 8.43 8.29
C GLY A 334 7.21 9.78 8.54
N VAL A 335 7.76 10.56 9.49
CA VAL A 335 7.24 11.89 9.81
C VAL A 335 7.36 12.82 8.59
N VAL A 336 8.50 12.79 7.90
CA VAL A 336 8.74 13.61 6.70
C VAL A 336 7.81 13.17 5.56
N MET A 337 7.51 11.88 5.44
CA MET A 337 6.52 11.42 4.46
C MET A 337 5.18 12.14 4.64
N MET A 338 4.74 12.35 5.88
CA MET A 338 3.49 13.09 6.17
C MET A 338 3.63 14.58 5.88
N LEU A 339 4.72 15.18 6.37
CA LEU A 339 4.95 16.63 6.22
C LEU A 339 5.17 17.01 4.74
N ALA A 340 5.63 16.08 3.91
CA ALA A 340 5.82 16.28 2.47
C ALA A 340 4.51 16.16 1.67
N SER A 341 3.39 15.74 2.26
CA SER A 341 2.10 15.62 1.57
C SER A 341 1.68 16.90 0.82
N PRO A 342 1.69 18.09 1.46
CA PRO A 342 1.35 19.32 0.73
C PRO A 342 2.32 19.64 -0.40
N LEU A 343 3.61 19.35 -0.19
CA LEU A 343 4.64 19.55 -1.23
C LEU A 343 4.35 18.62 -2.42
N THR A 344 4.05 17.37 -2.16
CA THR A 344 3.70 16.39 -3.20
C THR A 344 2.49 16.85 -4.02
N ALA A 345 1.45 17.33 -3.34
CA ALA A 345 0.25 17.85 -4.00
C ALA A 345 0.58 19.06 -4.90
N ARG A 346 1.42 19.98 -4.41
CA ARG A 346 1.86 21.16 -5.19
C ARG A 346 2.68 20.74 -6.42
N VAL A 347 3.66 19.87 -6.24
CA VAL A 347 4.52 19.39 -7.33
C VAL A 347 3.66 18.69 -8.40
N SER A 348 2.73 17.83 -7.97
CA SER A 348 1.81 17.13 -8.87
C SER A 348 0.87 18.08 -9.61
N ALA A 349 0.41 19.15 -8.96
CA ALA A 349 -0.46 20.15 -9.57
C ALA A 349 0.30 20.98 -10.62
N MET A 350 1.55 21.34 -10.31
CA MET A 350 2.38 22.17 -11.20
C MET A 350 2.95 21.40 -12.39
N TRP A 351 3.52 20.22 -12.14
CA TRP A 351 4.32 19.47 -13.12
C TRP A 351 3.73 18.11 -13.48
N GLY A 352 2.64 17.72 -12.83
CA GLY A 352 1.93 16.46 -13.08
C GLY A 352 2.47 15.29 -12.24
N PRO A 353 1.62 14.26 -12.07
CA PRO A 353 2.01 13.11 -11.22
C PRO A 353 3.16 12.28 -11.81
N LYS A 354 3.35 12.24 -13.13
CA LYS A 354 4.51 11.59 -13.75
C LYS A 354 5.83 12.22 -13.26
N THR A 355 5.92 13.56 -13.35
CA THR A 355 7.12 14.31 -12.94
C THR A 355 7.36 14.10 -11.43
N THR A 356 6.29 14.09 -10.64
CA THR A 356 6.36 13.87 -9.19
C THR A 356 6.95 12.48 -8.88
N LEU A 357 6.51 11.45 -9.61
CA LEU A 357 7.02 10.08 -9.45
C LEU A 357 8.51 9.99 -9.80
N VAL A 358 8.90 10.56 -10.94
CA VAL A 358 10.29 10.56 -11.41
C VAL A 358 11.19 11.35 -10.44
N LEU A 359 10.73 12.52 -9.99
CA LEU A 359 11.47 13.34 -9.02
C LEU A 359 11.63 12.61 -7.69
N GLY A 360 10.56 11.99 -7.20
CA GLY A 360 10.60 11.18 -5.96
C GLY A 360 11.62 10.04 -6.07
N SER A 361 11.59 9.32 -7.21
CA SER A 361 12.53 8.23 -7.46
C SER A 361 13.98 8.74 -7.53
N ALA A 362 14.21 9.89 -8.14
CA ALA A 362 15.53 10.52 -8.21
C ALA A 362 16.05 10.90 -6.81
N ILE A 363 15.18 11.47 -5.96
CA ILE A 363 15.53 11.84 -4.58
C ILE A 363 15.89 10.59 -3.76
N ILE A 364 15.17 9.48 -3.94
CA ILE A 364 15.53 8.19 -3.31
C ILE A 364 16.95 7.79 -3.74
N GLY A 365 17.23 7.88 -5.04
CA GLY A 365 18.55 7.56 -5.59
C GLY A 365 19.66 8.43 -5.00
N VAL A 366 19.41 9.73 -4.89
CA VAL A 366 20.35 10.69 -4.27
C VAL A 366 20.61 10.31 -2.82
N SER A 367 19.58 9.94 -2.05
CA SER A 367 19.74 9.50 -0.66
C SER A 367 20.70 8.29 -0.58
N TYR A 368 20.48 7.29 -1.45
CA TYR A 368 21.34 6.10 -1.50
C TYR A 368 22.78 6.46 -1.91
N LEU A 369 22.95 7.34 -2.90
CA LEU A 369 24.29 7.76 -3.36
C LEU A 369 25.05 8.51 -2.24
N ILE A 370 24.37 9.41 -1.53
CA ILE A 370 24.99 10.10 -0.38
C ILE A 370 25.41 9.08 0.68
N GLY A 371 24.57 8.06 0.94
CA GLY A 371 24.85 7.01 1.91
C GLY A 371 26.11 6.21 1.62
N LEU A 372 26.57 6.14 0.36
CA LEU A 372 27.81 5.49 0.01
C LEU A 372 29.05 6.22 0.62
N PHE A 373 28.92 7.52 0.90
CA PHE A 373 30.05 8.36 1.31
C PHE A 373 29.88 8.96 2.72
N VAL A 374 28.65 9.08 3.23
CA VAL A 374 28.35 9.91 4.39
C VAL A 374 27.51 9.11 5.40
N MET A 375 28.16 8.18 6.12
CA MET A 375 27.52 7.39 7.19
C MET A 375 28.47 7.22 8.40
N HIS A 376 29.04 8.34 8.88
CA HIS A 376 30.01 8.31 10.00
C HIS A 376 29.39 8.74 11.33
N SER A 377 28.18 9.27 11.33
CA SER A 377 27.53 9.78 12.53
C SER A 377 26.01 9.65 12.45
N VAL A 378 25.34 9.64 13.60
CA VAL A 378 23.90 9.44 13.72
C VAL A 378 23.13 10.50 12.92
N TRP A 379 23.52 11.80 13.02
CA TRP A 379 22.79 12.87 12.33
C TRP A 379 22.85 12.71 10.80
N GLN A 380 23.96 12.19 10.28
CA GLN A 380 24.09 11.92 8.83
C GLN A 380 23.11 10.84 8.38
N VAL A 381 23.00 9.76 9.18
CA VAL A 381 22.07 8.65 8.88
C VAL A 381 20.62 9.13 8.98
N VAL A 382 20.31 9.99 9.97
CA VAL A 382 18.97 10.62 10.10
C VAL A 382 18.69 11.49 8.88
N LEU A 383 19.67 12.26 8.40
CA LEU A 383 19.51 13.10 7.21
C LEU A 383 19.22 12.26 5.97
N LEU A 384 19.93 11.12 5.81
CA LEU A 384 19.64 10.18 4.71
C LEU A 384 18.20 9.66 4.78
N ALA A 385 17.72 9.30 5.97
CA ALA A 385 16.35 8.84 6.18
C ALA A 385 15.35 9.95 5.80
N VAL A 386 15.63 11.20 6.17
CA VAL A 386 14.78 12.36 5.84
C VAL A 386 14.72 12.55 4.31
N ILE A 387 15.88 12.58 3.64
CA ILE A 387 15.93 12.75 2.17
C ILE A 387 15.17 11.62 1.47
N GLY A 388 15.45 10.37 1.88
CA GLY A 388 14.74 9.20 1.34
C GLY A 388 13.24 9.28 1.56
N GLY A 389 12.82 9.72 2.76
CA GLY A 389 11.41 9.90 3.12
C GLY A 389 10.68 10.90 2.21
N VAL A 390 11.33 12.03 1.88
CA VAL A 390 10.77 13.00 0.91
C VAL A 390 10.57 12.31 -0.44
N GLY A 391 11.59 11.58 -0.92
CA GLY A 391 11.51 10.87 -2.20
C GLY A 391 10.38 9.87 -2.24
N VAL A 392 10.26 9.06 -1.20
CA VAL A 392 9.19 8.04 -1.08
C VAL A 392 7.82 8.71 -1.03
N ALA A 393 7.67 9.82 -0.29
CA ALA A 393 6.42 10.58 -0.22
C ALA A 393 5.95 11.01 -1.61
N LEU A 394 6.85 11.62 -2.40
CA LEU A 394 6.53 12.06 -3.76
C LEU A 394 6.15 10.87 -4.65
N ALA A 395 6.93 9.80 -4.62
CA ALA A 395 6.70 8.61 -5.45
C ALA A 395 5.38 7.92 -5.10
N TYR A 396 5.14 7.64 -3.81
CA TYR A 396 3.97 6.88 -3.36
C TYR A 396 2.65 7.63 -3.58
N ALA A 397 2.65 8.94 -3.36
CA ALA A 397 1.42 9.74 -3.51
C ALA A 397 1.04 9.94 -4.98
N SER A 398 2.03 9.93 -5.89
CA SER A 398 1.76 10.11 -7.32
C SER A 398 1.23 8.84 -8.01
N MET A 399 1.57 7.65 -7.50
CA MET A 399 1.14 6.37 -8.11
C MET A 399 -0.37 6.23 -8.18
N PRO A 400 -1.15 6.42 -7.09
CA PRO A 400 -2.60 6.34 -7.17
C PRO A 400 -3.20 7.34 -8.17
N SER A 401 -2.64 8.55 -8.28
CA SER A 401 -3.10 9.56 -9.24
C SER A 401 -2.91 9.08 -10.68
N LEU A 402 -1.74 8.48 -10.97
CA LEU A 402 -1.44 7.93 -12.31
C LEU A 402 -2.37 6.75 -12.65
N ILE A 403 -2.61 5.86 -11.68
CA ILE A 403 -3.51 4.72 -11.87
C ILE A 403 -4.94 5.22 -12.13
N MET A 404 -5.45 6.11 -11.25
CA MET A 404 -6.83 6.61 -11.35
C MET A 404 -7.10 7.38 -12.65
N ALA A 405 -6.08 8.05 -13.19
CA ALA A 405 -6.21 8.77 -14.46
C ALA A 405 -6.37 7.83 -15.68
N ALA A 406 -6.04 6.55 -15.52
CA ALA A 406 -6.01 5.58 -16.62
C ALA A 406 -7.05 4.46 -16.48
N VAL A 407 -7.82 4.43 -15.38
CA VAL A 407 -8.79 3.36 -15.13
C VAL A 407 -10.19 3.94 -14.90
N PRO A 408 -11.26 3.18 -15.23
CA PRO A 408 -12.62 3.59 -14.91
C PRO A 408 -12.84 3.79 -13.40
N ALA A 409 -13.75 4.68 -13.04
CA ALA A 409 -14.10 4.93 -11.63
C ALA A 409 -14.59 3.66 -10.91
N THR A 410 -15.23 2.75 -11.65
CA THR A 410 -15.76 1.47 -11.14
C THR A 410 -14.68 0.43 -10.84
N GLU A 411 -13.42 0.67 -11.23
CA GLU A 411 -12.32 -0.29 -11.06
C GLU A 411 -11.14 0.30 -10.26
N THR A 412 -11.36 1.44 -9.62
CA THR A 412 -10.29 2.20 -8.94
C THR A 412 -9.67 1.42 -7.78
N ALA A 413 -10.50 0.76 -6.95
CA ALA A 413 -9.98 0.03 -5.79
C ALA A 413 -9.22 -1.22 -6.23
N ALA A 414 -9.71 -1.95 -7.24
CA ALA A 414 -9.01 -3.11 -7.79
C ALA A 414 -7.66 -2.73 -8.39
N ALA A 415 -7.62 -1.63 -9.18
CA ALA A 415 -6.38 -1.17 -9.83
C ALA A 415 -5.34 -0.68 -8.80
N ASN A 416 -5.77 0.04 -7.76
CA ASN A 416 -4.88 0.45 -6.67
C ASN A 416 -4.46 -0.74 -5.80
N GLY A 417 -5.33 -1.75 -5.68
CA GLY A 417 -5.00 -3.03 -5.04
C GLY A 417 -3.87 -3.73 -5.77
N LEU A 418 -3.94 -3.79 -7.10
CA LEU A 418 -2.87 -4.35 -7.93
C LEU A 418 -1.57 -3.54 -7.76
N ASN A 419 -1.65 -2.22 -7.75
CA ASN A 419 -0.47 -1.36 -7.55
C ASN A 419 0.19 -1.64 -6.19
N THR A 420 -0.62 -1.85 -5.15
CA THR A 420 -0.12 -2.23 -3.81
C THR A 420 0.53 -3.62 -3.83
N LEU A 421 -0.06 -4.57 -4.56
CA LEU A 421 0.55 -5.90 -4.77
C LEU A 421 1.93 -5.76 -5.44
N MET A 422 2.03 -4.94 -6.49
CA MET A 422 3.32 -4.70 -7.17
C MET A 422 4.37 -4.15 -6.19
N ARG A 423 3.99 -3.19 -5.34
CA ARG A 423 4.87 -2.69 -4.27
C ARG A 423 5.31 -3.80 -3.31
N SER A 424 4.37 -4.70 -2.96
CA SER A 424 4.68 -5.83 -2.06
C SER A 424 5.68 -6.80 -2.69
N LEU A 425 5.61 -7.02 -4.00
CA LEU A 425 6.62 -7.81 -4.71
C LEU A 425 8.01 -7.15 -4.59
N GLY A 426 8.05 -5.83 -4.73
CA GLY A 426 9.30 -5.05 -4.56
C GLY A 426 9.88 -5.17 -3.16
N THR A 427 9.05 -4.96 -2.13
CA THR A 427 9.49 -5.03 -0.73
C THR A 427 9.95 -6.44 -0.35
N SER A 428 9.25 -7.47 -0.82
CA SER A 428 9.63 -8.88 -0.55
C SER A 428 10.94 -9.23 -1.25
N SER A 429 11.13 -8.78 -2.50
CA SER A 429 12.37 -8.98 -3.23
C SER A 429 13.54 -8.28 -2.55
N SER A 430 13.31 -7.06 -2.04
CA SER A 430 14.31 -6.30 -1.30
C SER A 430 14.72 -7.03 -0.01
N ALA A 431 13.73 -7.51 0.76
CA ALA A 431 13.99 -8.27 1.99
C ALA A 431 14.88 -9.48 1.71
N ALA A 432 14.58 -10.23 0.63
CA ALA A 432 15.33 -11.43 0.27
C ALA A 432 16.76 -11.08 -0.20
N ILE A 433 16.88 -10.13 -1.13
CA ILE A 433 18.19 -9.80 -1.75
C ILE A 433 19.10 -9.10 -0.76
N VAL A 434 18.61 -8.06 -0.08
CA VAL A 434 19.38 -7.31 0.93
C VAL A 434 19.77 -8.23 2.09
N GLY A 435 18.84 -9.08 2.54
CA GLY A 435 19.10 -10.05 3.60
C GLY A 435 20.26 -10.99 3.23
N VAL A 436 20.23 -11.56 2.01
CA VAL A 436 21.30 -12.44 1.51
C VAL A 436 22.62 -11.69 1.39
N MET A 437 22.61 -10.46 0.87
CA MET A 437 23.83 -9.66 0.73
C MET A 437 24.48 -9.40 2.08
N LEU A 438 23.71 -8.93 3.06
CA LEU A 438 24.25 -8.62 4.40
C LEU A 438 24.68 -9.89 5.16
N ALA A 439 24.03 -11.03 4.91
CA ALA A 439 24.39 -12.31 5.53
C ALA A 439 25.63 -12.95 4.94
N ASN A 440 25.97 -12.65 3.67
CA ASN A 440 27.14 -13.24 3.00
C ASN A 440 28.34 -12.30 2.89
N MET A 441 28.12 -10.99 3.06
CA MET A 441 29.19 -10.00 3.04
C MET A 441 29.49 -9.58 4.49
N THR A 442 30.20 -10.45 5.22
CA THR A 442 30.42 -10.32 6.67
C THR A 442 31.89 -10.15 7.03
N ILE A 443 32.10 -9.72 8.27
CA ILE A 443 33.41 -9.80 8.98
C ILE A 443 33.15 -10.49 10.31
N THR A 444 34.19 -11.14 10.85
CA THR A 444 34.12 -11.69 12.20
C THR A 444 34.45 -10.59 13.21
N PHE A 445 33.52 -10.26 14.08
CA PHE A 445 33.71 -9.29 15.16
C PHE A 445 33.24 -9.91 16.47
N ASP A 446 34.14 -9.95 17.44
CA ASP A 446 33.88 -10.52 18.78
C ASP A 446 33.32 -11.96 18.72
N GLY A 447 33.85 -12.76 17.77
CA GLY A 447 33.45 -14.15 17.60
C GLY A 447 32.10 -14.36 16.85
N ARG A 448 31.52 -13.30 16.31
CA ARG A 448 30.25 -13.34 15.56
C ARG A 448 30.43 -12.76 14.17
N GLU A 449 29.72 -13.34 13.21
CA GLU A 449 29.61 -12.79 11.86
C GLU A 449 28.69 -11.59 11.87
N VAL A 450 29.17 -10.43 11.45
CA VAL A 450 28.37 -9.20 11.33
C VAL A 450 28.55 -8.62 9.92
N PRO A 451 27.52 -7.91 9.39
CA PRO A 451 27.64 -7.34 8.05
C PRO A 451 28.84 -6.39 7.94
N SER A 452 29.60 -6.54 6.87
CA SER A 452 30.77 -5.72 6.57
C SER A 452 30.38 -4.34 6.04
N LEU A 453 31.27 -3.37 6.14
CA LEU A 453 31.09 -2.05 5.52
C LEU A 453 30.87 -2.18 4.00
N ALA A 454 31.63 -3.09 3.35
CA ALA A 454 31.45 -3.39 1.93
C ALA A 454 30.04 -3.92 1.63
N GLY A 455 29.48 -4.73 2.55
CA GLY A 455 28.10 -5.21 2.44
C GLY A 455 27.08 -4.06 2.47
N PHE A 456 27.27 -3.12 3.40
CA PHE A 456 26.41 -1.93 3.47
C PHE A 456 26.52 -1.08 2.18
N HIS A 457 27.77 -0.83 1.71
CA HIS A 457 28.01 -0.09 0.47
C HIS A 457 27.34 -0.78 -0.74
N ALA A 458 27.45 -2.12 -0.81
CA ALA A 458 26.83 -2.89 -1.89
C ALA A 458 25.30 -2.73 -1.90
N VAL A 459 24.68 -2.73 -0.71
CA VAL A 459 23.22 -2.51 -0.61
C VAL A 459 22.86 -1.06 -1.00
N PHE A 460 23.66 -0.07 -0.58
CA PHE A 460 23.44 1.32 -0.98
C PHE A 460 23.58 1.49 -2.50
N ALA A 461 24.57 0.86 -3.12
CA ALA A 461 24.76 0.86 -4.58
C ALA A 461 23.57 0.22 -5.30
N LEU A 462 23.11 -0.93 -4.78
CA LEU A 462 21.92 -1.63 -5.32
C LEU A 462 20.68 -0.76 -5.22
N GLY A 463 20.46 -0.10 -4.08
CA GLY A 463 19.33 0.81 -3.87
C GLY A 463 19.37 2.01 -4.83
N ALA A 464 20.58 2.58 -5.05
CA ALA A 464 20.78 3.66 -6.02
C ALA A 464 20.47 3.18 -7.45
N GLY A 465 20.90 1.97 -7.79
CA GLY A 465 20.60 1.34 -9.08
C GLY A 465 19.11 1.10 -9.28
N ALA A 466 18.44 0.62 -8.23
CA ALA A 466 16.99 0.45 -8.26
C ALA A 466 16.27 1.79 -8.47
N ALA A 467 16.67 2.83 -7.73
CA ALA A 467 16.08 4.16 -7.89
C ALA A 467 16.31 4.72 -9.31
N ALA A 468 17.49 4.51 -9.88
CA ALA A 468 17.79 4.89 -11.27
C ALA A 468 16.86 4.14 -12.25
N ALA A 469 16.67 2.85 -12.03
CA ALA A 469 15.72 2.05 -12.83
C ALA A 469 14.29 2.59 -12.70
N ALA A 470 13.87 3.00 -11.50
CA ALA A 470 12.54 3.61 -11.28
C ALA A 470 12.40 4.91 -12.06
N VAL A 471 13.47 5.75 -12.10
CA VAL A 471 13.50 6.98 -12.92
C VAL A 471 13.32 6.62 -14.38
N LEU A 472 14.12 5.68 -14.87
CA LEU A 472 14.09 5.28 -16.30
C LEU A 472 12.70 4.75 -16.70
N ILE A 473 12.11 3.84 -15.91
CA ILE A 473 10.77 3.30 -16.18
C ILE A 473 9.74 4.43 -16.11
N GLY A 474 9.84 5.30 -15.11
CA GLY A 474 8.93 6.44 -14.93
C GLY A 474 8.92 7.40 -16.12
N LEU A 475 10.06 7.57 -16.78
CA LEU A 475 10.16 8.41 -17.99
C LEU A 475 9.30 7.87 -19.13
N PHE A 476 9.08 6.55 -19.21
CA PHE A 476 8.23 5.92 -20.22
C PHE A 476 6.72 6.08 -19.96
N ILE A 477 6.33 6.59 -18.78
CA ILE A 477 4.91 6.92 -18.51
C ILE A 477 4.49 8.03 -19.46
N PRO A 478 3.31 7.93 -20.13
CA PRO A 478 2.85 8.99 -21.03
C PRO A 478 2.69 10.34 -20.31
N GLY A 479 3.07 11.42 -20.99
CA GLY A 479 2.92 12.79 -20.48
C GLY A 479 1.49 13.33 -20.64
N ARG A 480 1.28 14.57 -20.22
CA ARG A 480 -0.04 15.24 -20.22
C ARG A 480 -0.77 15.27 -21.58
N GLY A 481 -0.06 15.13 -22.70
CA GLY A 481 -0.64 15.14 -24.05
C GLY A 481 -1.38 13.86 -24.47
N ALA A 482 -1.34 12.81 -23.65
CA ALA A 482 -2.00 11.53 -23.98
C ALA A 482 -3.44 11.43 -23.44
N ARG A 483 -4.03 12.58 -23.05
CA ARG A 483 -5.37 12.63 -22.41
C ARG A 483 -6.55 12.42 -23.38
N ASP A 484 -6.30 12.36 -24.70
CA ASP A 484 -7.35 12.38 -25.70
C ASP A 484 -7.71 11.01 -26.29
N VAL A 485 -7.52 9.92 -25.56
CA VAL A 485 -8.20 8.68 -25.93
C VAL A 485 -9.54 8.67 -25.19
N PRO A 486 -10.65 8.91 -25.86
CA PRO A 486 -11.94 8.86 -25.18
C PRO A 486 -12.12 7.47 -24.58
N ILE A 487 -12.37 7.43 -23.29
CA ILE A 487 -12.88 6.19 -22.67
C ILE A 487 -14.17 5.91 -23.39
N PRO A 488 -14.34 4.77 -24.09
CA PRO A 488 -15.61 4.49 -24.73
C PRO A 488 -16.69 4.59 -23.65
N ALA A 489 -17.61 5.55 -23.84
CA ALA A 489 -18.77 5.65 -22.98
C ALA A 489 -19.42 4.26 -22.97
N ALA A 490 -19.63 3.72 -21.79
CA ALA A 490 -20.39 2.47 -21.65
C ALA A 490 -21.64 2.65 -22.52
N ALA A 491 -21.83 1.76 -23.47
CA ALA A 491 -22.93 1.86 -24.44
C ALA A 491 -24.22 2.17 -23.67
N ALA A 492 -24.79 3.32 -23.95
CA ALA A 492 -26.08 3.70 -23.36
C ALA A 492 -27.06 2.54 -23.60
N PRO A 493 -27.89 2.20 -22.61
CA PRO A 493 -28.88 1.15 -22.82
C PRO A 493 -29.65 1.49 -24.08
N ARG A 494 -29.68 0.58 -25.06
CA ARG A 494 -30.53 0.74 -26.23
C ARG A 494 -31.95 0.90 -25.71
N GLU A 495 -32.54 2.08 -25.92
CA GLU A 495 -33.95 2.26 -25.69
C GLU A 495 -34.66 1.19 -26.52
N THR A 496 -35.21 0.19 -25.86
CA THR A 496 -36.09 -0.76 -26.48
C THR A 496 -37.29 0.05 -26.97
N GLY A 497 -37.41 0.11 -28.29
CA GLY A 497 -38.43 0.95 -28.94
C GLY A 497 -39.81 0.69 -28.40
N ARG A 498 -40.46 1.72 -27.93
CA ARG A 498 -41.89 1.72 -27.70
C ARG A 498 -42.57 1.63 -29.08
N PRO A 499 -43.54 0.72 -29.29
CA PRO A 499 -44.31 0.73 -30.55
C PRO A 499 -45.04 2.06 -30.66
N ARG A 500 -44.86 2.75 -31.78
CA ARG A 500 -45.69 3.90 -32.13
C ARG A 500 -47.14 3.38 -32.31
N ALA A 501 -48.03 3.74 -31.40
CA ALA A 501 -49.45 3.58 -31.60
C ALA A 501 -49.86 4.51 -32.74
N GLN A 502 -50.30 3.92 -33.83
CA GLN A 502 -50.94 4.65 -34.93
C GLN A 502 -52.30 5.17 -34.44
N LEU A 503 -52.40 6.47 -34.26
CA LEU A 503 -53.67 7.14 -34.21
C LEU A 503 -54.10 7.39 -35.65
N GLN A 504 -54.92 6.50 -36.20
CA GLN A 504 -55.73 6.80 -37.39
C GLN A 504 -57.00 7.46 -36.92
N GLN A 505 -57.21 8.64 -37.44
CA GLN A 505 -58.46 9.39 -37.33
C GLN A 505 -59.56 8.80 -38.27
N SER A 506 -60.73 8.70 -37.77
CA SER A 506 -61.91 8.78 -38.56
C SER A 506 -62.70 10.03 -38.13
#